data_401ac2c9e0da940ba9bf7b81562fb52a
#
_entry.id   401ac2c9e0da940ba9bf7b81562fb52a
#
_cell.length_a   1.000
_cell.length_b   1.000
_cell.length_c   1.000
_cell.angle_alpha   90.00
_cell.angle_beta   90.00
_cell.angle_gamma   90.00
#
_symmetry.space_group_name_H-M   'P 1'
#
loop_
_entity.id
_entity.type
_entity.pdbx_description
1 polymer ?
#
loop_
_entity_poly.entity_id
_entity_poly.type
_entity_poly.pdbx_seq_one_letter_code
_entity_poly.pdbx_strand_id
1 'polypeptide(L)'
;MKKLKMNSRSRSSGQVIVVLIIVLGLVGAGFWWLNSNKEEMAKEGKAFAKDAAQRIVVQHDVNFFASHLSPQARINFPVSAQQEFINEIARHGAPVTPVDLQGDITFQSQFFEPRGSFHTRINYPASGAEFNLTISHPVGRWQIDDIAYLADREQR
;
A
#
# COMPACT_ATOMS: atom_id res chain seq x y z
N MET A 1 21.43 -5.45 76.30
CA MET A 1 20.65 -5.82 75.09
C MET A 1 20.41 -4.59 74.29
N LYS A 2 21.18 -4.41 73.21
CA LYS A 2 21.01 -3.27 72.23
C LYS A 2 20.08 -3.72 71.11
N LYS A 3 18.86 -3.14 71.02
CA LYS A 3 17.94 -3.34 69.89
C LYS A 3 18.45 -2.55 68.69
N LEU A 4 18.89 -3.24 67.64
CA LEU A 4 19.19 -2.67 66.36
C LEU A 4 17.89 -2.28 65.71
N LYS A 5 17.67 -0.98 65.58
CA LYS A 5 16.56 -0.39 64.80
C LYS A 5 16.91 -0.46 63.33
N MET A 6 16.34 -1.42 62.61
CA MET A 6 16.42 -1.50 61.17
C MET A 6 15.59 -0.36 60.58
N ASN A 7 16.28 0.63 60.05
CA ASN A 7 15.69 1.77 59.39
C ASN A 7 15.46 1.34 57.90
N SER A 8 14.27 0.84 57.59
CA SER A 8 13.89 0.55 56.20
C SER A 8 13.68 1.88 55.49
N ARG A 9 14.67 2.30 54.72
CA ARG A 9 14.58 3.43 53.83
C ARG A 9 13.65 3.10 52.66
N SER A 10 12.38 3.46 52.77
CA SER A 10 11.44 3.52 51.64
C SER A 10 11.77 4.74 50.73
N ARG A 11 12.86 4.64 49.98
CA ARG A 11 13.28 5.69 49.02
C ARG A 11 13.06 5.33 47.56
N SER A 12 12.39 4.21 47.24
CA SER A 12 12.28 3.75 45.85
C SER A 12 10.96 4.04 45.16
N SER A 13 9.90 4.37 45.91
CA SER A 13 8.57 4.53 45.28
C SER A 13 8.48 5.73 44.31
N GLY A 14 9.12 6.86 44.65
CA GLY A 14 9.10 8.04 43.76
C GLY A 14 9.91 7.84 42.48
N GLN A 15 11.08 7.20 42.58
CA GLN A 15 11.90 6.91 41.39
C GLN A 15 11.24 5.91 40.45
N VAL A 16 10.57 4.89 41.00
CA VAL A 16 9.85 3.89 40.20
C VAL A 16 8.69 4.55 39.45
N ILE A 17 7.94 5.46 40.06
CA ILE A 17 6.84 6.19 39.44
C ILE A 17 7.36 7.09 38.31
N VAL A 18 8.46 7.82 38.50
CA VAL A 18 9.07 8.67 37.46
C VAL A 18 9.55 7.82 36.29
N VAL A 19 10.22 6.72 36.51
CA VAL A 19 10.66 5.80 35.47
C VAL A 19 9.46 5.23 34.71
N LEU A 20 8.39 4.85 35.40
CA LEU A 20 7.17 4.34 34.77
C LEU A 20 6.51 5.38 33.86
N ILE A 21 6.44 6.65 34.29
CA ILE A 21 5.90 7.74 33.49
C ILE A 21 6.74 7.98 32.23
N ILE A 22 8.07 7.96 32.36
CA ILE A 22 8.98 8.12 31.21
C ILE A 22 8.80 6.96 30.23
N VAL A 23 8.74 5.72 30.69
CA VAL A 23 8.54 4.54 29.85
C VAL A 23 7.18 4.61 29.13
N LEU A 24 6.10 4.95 29.85
CA LEU A 24 4.78 5.12 29.24
C LEU A 24 4.77 6.25 28.19
N GLY A 25 5.46 7.35 28.47
CA GLY A 25 5.61 8.46 27.52
C GLY A 25 6.36 8.05 26.25
N LEU A 26 7.43 7.30 26.37
CA LEU A 26 8.20 6.78 25.24
C LEU A 26 7.41 5.75 24.41
N VAL A 27 6.68 4.86 25.10
CA VAL A 27 5.80 3.89 24.43
C VAL A 27 4.67 4.59 23.69
N GLY A 28 4.04 5.59 24.31
CA GLY A 28 2.98 6.40 23.67
C GLY A 28 3.49 7.19 22.46
N ALA A 29 4.64 7.84 22.59
CA ALA A 29 5.28 8.57 21.50
C ALA A 29 5.68 7.63 20.35
N GLY A 30 6.24 6.47 20.66
CA GLY A 30 6.58 5.45 19.68
C GLY A 30 5.36 4.92 18.93
N PHE A 31 4.28 4.63 19.65
CA PHE A 31 3.03 4.17 19.06
C PHE A 31 2.38 5.23 18.17
N TRP A 32 2.38 6.48 18.61
CA TRP A 32 1.88 7.60 17.82
C TRP A 32 2.68 7.80 16.52
N TRP A 33 4.02 7.76 16.62
CA TRP A 33 4.91 7.85 15.45
C TRP A 33 4.67 6.71 14.46
N LEU A 34 4.54 5.48 14.94
CA LEU A 34 4.24 4.32 14.11
C LEU A 34 2.90 4.45 13.38
N ASN A 35 1.87 4.94 14.06
CA ASN A 35 0.56 5.12 13.46
C ASN A 35 0.54 6.24 12.41
N SER A 36 1.21 7.35 12.70
CA SER A 36 1.34 8.47 11.74
C SER A 36 2.07 8.05 10.46
N ASN A 37 3.12 7.24 10.59
CA ASN A 37 3.89 6.74 9.45
C ASN A 37 3.07 5.77 8.58
N LYS A 38 2.19 4.95 9.18
CA LYS A 38 1.26 4.09 8.44
C LYS A 38 0.25 4.89 7.61
N GLU A 39 -0.29 5.96 8.16
CA GLU A 39 -1.23 6.82 7.44
C GLU A 39 -0.58 7.51 6.24
N GLU A 40 0.65 7.97 6.39
CA GLU A 40 1.43 8.56 5.30
C GLU A 40 1.70 7.53 4.19
N MET A 41 2.20 6.35 4.55
CA MET A 41 2.40 5.26 3.58
C MET A 41 1.11 4.82 2.90
N ALA A 42 -0.01 4.81 3.61
CA ALA A 42 -1.30 4.50 2.99
C ALA A 42 -1.73 5.54 1.97
N LYS A 43 -1.50 6.83 2.24
CA LYS A 43 -1.75 7.91 1.29
C LYS A 43 -0.86 7.80 0.05
N GLU A 44 0.43 7.57 0.25
CA GLU A 44 1.38 7.36 -0.86
C GLU A 44 0.99 6.16 -1.72
N GLY A 45 0.62 5.04 -1.11
CA GLY A 45 0.18 3.85 -1.82
C GLY A 45 -1.09 4.08 -2.65
N LYS A 46 -2.07 4.79 -2.11
CA LYS A 46 -3.28 5.18 -2.85
C LYS A 46 -2.96 6.14 -4.01
N ALA A 47 -2.07 7.10 -3.78
CA ALA A 47 -1.61 8.02 -4.83
C ALA A 47 -0.87 7.28 -5.94
N PHE A 48 0.03 6.35 -5.58
CA PHE A 48 0.72 5.50 -6.55
C PHE A 48 -0.26 4.63 -7.35
N ALA A 49 -1.23 3.98 -6.70
CA ALA A 49 -2.23 3.15 -7.38
C ALA A 49 -3.04 3.98 -8.40
N LYS A 50 -3.45 5.19 -8.03
CA LYS A 50 -4.18 6.11 -8.91
C LYS A 50 -3.32 6.56 -10.09
N ASP A 51 -2.06 6.93 -9.87
CA ASP A 51 -1.12 7.29 -10.95
C ASP A 51 -0.86 6.10 -11.87
N ALA A 52 -0.66 4.90 -11.31
CA ALA A 52 -0.48 3.68 -12.08
C ALA A 52 -1.69 3.37 -12.99
N ALA A 53 -2.90 3.44 -12.44
CA ALA A 53 -4.11 3.23 -13.24
C ALA A 53 -4.25 4.28 -14.34
N GLN A 54 -3.99 5.55 -14.05
CA GLN A 54 -4.03 6.63 -15.05
C GLN A 54 -3.02 6.41 -16.17
N ARG A 55 -1.78 6.04 -15.84
CA ARG A 55 -0.73 5.80 -16.83
C ARG A 55 -0.98 4.55 -17.68
N ILE A 56 -1.45 3.49 -17.04
CA ILE A 56 -1.69 2.21 -17.74
C ILE A 56 -2.95 2.29 -18.60
N VAL A 57 -4.07 2.73 -18.01
CA VAL A 57 -5.38 2.67 -18.66
C VAL A 57 -5.63 3.84 -19.64
N VAL A 58 -5.15 5.03 -19.30
CA VAL A 58 -5.45 6.23 -20.09
C VAL A 58 -4.28 6.62 -20.99
N GLN A 59 -3.05 6.57 -20.48
CA GLN A 59 -1.85 6.98 -21.23
C GLN A 59 -1.20 5.81 -21.98
N HIS A 60 -1.56 4.56 -21.67
CA HIS A 60 -1.00 3.34 -22.27
C HIS A 60 0.54 3.28 -22.15
N ASP A 61 1.08 3.71 -20.98
CA ASP A 61 2.51 3.84 -20.74
C ASP A 61 3.14 2.48 -20.40
N VAL A 62 3.62 1.80 -21.44
CA VAL A 62 4.32 0.50 -21.31
C VAL A 62 5.60 0.62 -20.46
N ASN A 63 6.32 1.74 -20.57
CA ASN A 63 7.59 1.93 -19.84
C ASN A 63 7.34 2.07 -18.35
N PHE A 64 6.31 2.82 -17.98
CA PHE A 64 5.89 2.90 -16.57
C PHE A 64 5.51 1.51 -16.05
N PHE A 65 4.65 0.79 -16.79
CA PHE A 65 4.23 -0.56 -16.41
C PHE A 65 5.42 -1.48 -16.22
N ALA A 66 6.31 -1.59 -17.21
CA ALA A 66 7.49 -2.45 -17.17
C ALA A 66 8.44 -2.13 -16.01
N SER A 67 8.65 -0.82 -15.72
CA SER A 67 9.58 -0.39 -14.69
C SER A 67 9.09 -0.61 -13.27
N HIS A 68 7.76 -0.66 -13.06
CA HIS A 68 7.13 -0.80 -11.74
C HIS A 68 6.63 -2.22 -11.43
N LEU A 69 6.75 -3.17 -12.35
CA LEU A 69 6.45 -4.57 -12.05
C LEU A 69 7.41 -5.13 -11.00
N SER A 70 6.85 -5.83 -10.01
CA SER A 70 7.64 -6.61 -9.06
C SER A 70 8.41 -7.74 -9.76
N PRO A 71 9.47 -8.27 -9.15
CA PRO A 71 10.19 -9.41 -9.72
C PRO A 71 9.28 -10.61 -10.03
N GLN A 72 8.30 -10.85 -9.16
CA GLN A 72 7.33 -11.94 -9.35
C GLN A 72 6.36 -11.62 -10.49
N ALA A 73 5.85 -10.41 -10.57
CA ALA A 73 4.94 -10.00 -11.63
C ALA A 73 5.61 -10.04 -13.03
N ARG A 74 6.91 -9.79 -13.12
CA ARG A 74 7.68 -9.91 -14.38
C ARG A 74 7.72 -11.33 -14.93
N ILE A 75 7.59 -12.35 -14.08
CA ILE A 75 7.50 -13.75 -14.53
C ILE A 75 6.17 -13.96 -15.27
N ASN A 76 5.08 -13.39 -14.74
CA ASN A 76 3.75 -13.50 -15.34
C ASN A 76 3.59 -12.58 -16.57
N PHE A 77 4.31 -11.46 -16.58
CA PHE A 77 4.32 -10.46 -17.66
C PHE A 77 5.71 -10.32 -18.29
N PRO A 78 6.18 -11.29 -19.10
CA PRO A 78 7.39 -11.11 -19.90
C PRO A 78 7.22 -9.93 -20.86
N VAL A 79 8.31 -9.41 -21.42
CA VAL A 79 8.31 -8.17 -22.21
C VAL A 79 7.27 -8.17 -23.34
N SER A 80 7.08 -9.32 -24.01
CA SER A 80 6.05 -9.47 -25.06
C SER A 80 4.64 -9.32 -24.51
N ALA A 81 4.34 -9.93 -23.35
CA ALA A 81 3.05 -9.87 -22.70
C ALA A 81 2.74 -8.47 -22.13
N GLN A 82 3.76 -7.70 -21.72
CA GLN A 82 3.58 -6.32 -21.29
C GLN A 82 3.02 -5.44 -22.39
N GLN A 83 3.62 -5.53 -23.57
CA GLN A 83 3.16 -4.76 -24.73
C GLN A 83 1.77 -5.19 -25.19
N GLU A 84 1.51 -6.50 -25.22
CA GLU A 84 0.21 -7.06 -25.60
C GLU A 84 -0.89 -6.62 -24.64
N PHE A 85 -0.64 -6.66 -23.34
CA PHE A 85 -1.57 -6.21 -22.30
C PHE A 85 -1.96 -4.73 -22.47
N ILE A 86 -0.98 -3.87 -22.68
CA ILE A 86 -1.24 -2.44 -22.92
C ILE A 86 -1.98 -2.21 -24.25
N ASN A 87 -1.63 -2.95 -25.29
CA ASN A 87 -2.31 -2.86 -26.58
C ASN A 87 -3.77 -3.31 -26.48
N GLU A 88 -4.07 -4.32 -25.67
CA GLU A 88 -5.44 -4.77 -25.42
C GLU A 88 -6.27 -3.66 -24.76
N ILE A 89 -5.75 -3.02 -23.73
CA ILE A 89 -6.41 -1.87 -23.10
C ILE A 89 -6.64 -0.75 -24.12
N ALA A 90 -5.62 -0.43 -24.92
CA ALA A 90 -5.67 0.64 -25.90
C ALA A 90 -6.72 0.42 -27.00
N ARG A 91 -7.07 -0.83 -27.32
CA ARG A 91 -8.12 -1.16 -28.31
C ARG A 91 -9.51 -0.66 -27.92
N HIS A 92 -9.79 -0.52 -26.63
CA HIS A 92 -11.07 -0.02 -26.13
C HIS A 92 -11.20 1.51 -26.20
N GLY A 93 -10.10 2.22 -26.49
CA GLY A 93 -10.04 3.67 -26.59
C GLY A 93 -9.96 4.37 -25.23
N ALA A 94 -10.38 5.63 -25.20
CA ALA A 94 -10.36 6.42 -23.97
C ALA A 94 -11.58 6.10 -23.10
N PRO A 95 -11.40 5.99 -21.76
CA PRO A 95 -12.53 5.86 -20.83
C PRO A 95 -13.46 7.07 -20.90
N VAL A 96 -14.77 6.81 -20.78
CA VAL A 96 -15.81 7.87 -20.76
C VAL A 96 -15.83 8.61 -19.44
N THR A 97 -15.47 7.92 -18.34
CA THR A 97 -15.42 8.46 -17.01
C THR A 97 -14.01 8.39 -16.45
N PRO A 98 -13.63 9.29 -15.52
CA PRO A 98 -12.35 9.18 -14.82
C PRO A 98 -12.20 7.80 -14.16
N VAL A 99 -10.99 7.25 -14.21
CA VAL A 99 -10.67 5.98 -13.54
C VAL A 99 -10.59 6.24 -12.04
N ASP A 100 -11.59 5.79 -11.32
CA ASP A 100 -11.68 5.92 -9.86
C ASP A 100 -11.47 4.56 -9.20
N LEU A 101 -10.31 4.39 -8.55
CA LEU A 101 -9.94 3.15 -7.89
C LEU A 101 -10.56 3.07 -6.50
N GLN A 102 -11.19 1.94 -6.22
CA GLN A 102 -11.68 1.57 -4.89
C GLN A 102 -10.74 0.52 -4.30
N GLY A 103 -10.37 0.71 -3.06
CA GLY A 103 -9.48 -0.21 -2.36
C GLY A 103 -8.73 0.46 -1.23
N ASP A 104 -7.94 -0.32 -0.53
CA ASP A 104 -7.20 0.16 0.64
C ASP A 104 -5.82 -0.47 0.76
N ILE A 105 -4.97 0.18 1.56
CA ILE A 105 -3.64 -0.31 1.94
C ILE A 105 -3.76 -1.04 3.27
N THR A 106 -3.29 -2.28 3.30
CA THR A 106 -3.18 -3.11 4.50
C THR A 106 -1.72 -3.33 4.85
N PHE A 107 -1.43 -3.48 6.15
CA PHE A 107 -0.09 -3.76 6.64
C PHE A 107 -0.04 -5.19 7.16
N GLN A 108 0.68 -6.07 6.46
CA GLN A 108 0.70 -7.51 6.77
C GLN A 108 1.54 -7.88 7.99
N SER A 109 2.49 -7.01 8.38
CA SER A 109 3.28 -7.20 9.58
C SER A 109 3.32 -5.93 10.41
N GLN A 110 3.71 -6.08 11.70
CA GLN A 110 3.99 -4.92 12.55
C GLN A 110 5.19 -4.10 12.03
N PHE A 111 5.98 -4.67 11.12
CA PHE A 111 7.20 -4.11 10.54
C PHE A 111 7.03 -3.56 9.11
N PHE A 112 5.86 -2.99 8.79
CA PHE A 112 5.70 -2.16 7.61
C PHE A 112 5.93 -2.85 6.25
N GLU A 113 5.17 -3.88 5.96
CA GLU A 113 5.00 -4.36 4.58
C GLU A 113 3.62 -3.94 4.07
N PRO A 114 3.47 -2.72 3.56
CA PRO A 114 2.20 -2.27 3.03
C PRO A 114 1.88 -3.00 1.74
N ARG A 115 0.63 -3.45 1.64
CA ARG A 115 0.06 -4.04 0.45
C ARG A 115 -1.28 -3.39 0.14
N GLY A 116 -1.52 -3.06 -1.12
CA GLY A 116 -2.78 -2.49 -1.56
C GLY A 116 -3.45 -3.37 -2.59
N SER A 117 -4.76 -3.54 -2.46
CA SER A 117 -5.60 -4.16 -3.49
C SER A 117 -6.67 -3.16 -3.89
N PHE A 118 -6.70 -2.85 -5.17
CA PHE A 118 -7.58 -1.86 -5.76
C PHE A 118 -8.35 -2.46 -6.91
N HIS A 119 -9.58 -2.03 -7.09
CA HIS A 119 -10.43 -2.43 -8.19
C HIS A 119 -11.23 -1.23 -8.70
N THR A 120 -11.57 -1.26 -9.96
CA THR A 120 -12.48 -0.29 -10.56
C THR A 120 -13.16 -0.89 -11.79
N ARG A 121 -14.34 -0.36 -12.10
CA ARG A 121 -15.00 -0.58 -13.38
C ARG A 121 -14.71 0.60 -14.29
N ILE A 122 -14.15 0.29 -15.45
CA ILE A 122 -13.84 1.28 -16.47
C ILE A 122 -14.96 1.24 -17.52
N ASN A 123 -15.53 2.40 -17.81
CA ASN A 123 -16.56 2.53 -18.83
C ASN A 123 -15.97 3.12 -20.10
N TYR A 124 -16.13 2.39 -21.20
CA TYR A 124 -15.79 2.83 -22.55
C TYR A 124 -17.06 3.11 -23.36
N PRO A 125 -16.99 3.81 -24.49
CA PRO A 125 -18.18 4.16 -25.29
C PRO A 125 -19.01 2.96 -25.75
N ALA A 126 -18.37 1.80 -26.00
CA ALA A 126 -19.04 0.60 -26.52
C ALA A 126 -19.02 -0.59 -25.56
N SER A 127 -18.26 -0.53 -24.45
CA SER A 127 -18.06 -1.66 -23.55
C SER A 127 -17.67 -1.20 -22.14
N GLY A 128 -17.60 -2.14 -21.21
CA GLY A 128 -17.00 -1.95 -19.90
C GLY A 128 -15.83 -2.91 -19.69
N ALA A 129 -15.03 -2.64 -18.68
CA ALA A 129 -13.98 -3.54 -18.23
C ALA A 129 -13.81 -3.46 -16.73
N GLU A 130 -13.44 -4.59 -16.10
CA GLU A 130 -12.99 -4.61 -14.73
C GLU A 130 -11.47 -4.50 -14.70
N PHE A 131 -10.95 -3.63 -13.85
CA PHE A 131 -9.52 -3.44 -13.65
C PHE A 131 -9.19 -3.69 -12.19
N ASN A 132 -8.26 -4.60 -11.94
CA ASN A 132 -7.76 -4.95 -10.63
C ASN A 132 -6.26 -4.70 -10.56
N LEU A 133 -5.80 -4.09 -9.49
CA LEU A 133 -4.40 -3.72 -9.28
C LEU A 133 -3.98 -4.07 -7.85
N THR A 134 -2.92 -4.87 -7.72
CA THR A 134 -2.28 -5.16 -6.44
C THR A 134 -0.89 -4.56 -6.41
N ILE A 135 -0.60 -3.81 -5.35
CA ILE A 135 0.67 -3.12 -5.17
C ILE A 135 1.30 -3.47 -3.82
N SER A 136 2.61 -3.34 -3.72
CA SER A 136 3.38 -3.46 -2.48
C SER A 136 4.56 -2.49 -2.44
N HIS A 137 5.15 -2.35 -1.25
CA HIS A 137 6.30 -1.47 -1.02
C HIS A 137 7.40 -2.20 -0.23
N PRO A 138 8.06 -3.22 -0.82
CA PRO A 138 8.98 -4.07 -0.07
C PRO A 138 10.31 -3.40 0.27
N VAL A 139 10.87 -2.59 -0.63
CA VAL A 139 12.21 -1.99 -0.48
C VAL A 139 12.20 -0.53 -0.98
N GLY A 140 11.60 0.36 -0.22
CA GLY A 140 11.71 1.81 -0.45
C GLY A 140 11.01 2.36 -1.70
N ARG A 141 10.25 1.55 -2.45
CA ARG A 141 9.46 1.99 -3.60
C ARG A 141 8.20 1.15 -3.78
N TRP A 142 7.16 1.78 -4.28
CA TRP A 142 5.93 1.09 -4.70
C TRP A 142 6.16 0.31 -5.99
N GLN A 143 5.61 -0.89 -6.04
CA GLN A 143 5.66 -1.78 -7.20
C GLN A 143 4.31 -2.45 -7.43
N ILE A 144 4.10 -2.90 -8.65
CA ILE A 144 2.91 -3.65 -9.08
C ILE A 144 3.20 -5.14 -8.92
N ASP A 145 2.45 -5.81 -8.04
CA ASP A 145 2.58 -7.25 -7.79
C ASP A 145 1.67 -8.07 -8.70
N ASP A 146 0.48 -7.53 -8.99
CA ASP A 146 -0.47 -8.17 -9.88
C ASP A 146 -1.37 -7.12 -10.54
N ILE A 147 -1.81 -7.41 -11.75
CA ILE A 147 -2.73 -6.58 -12.51
C ILE A 147 -3.61 -7.48 -13.38
N ALA A 148 -4.89 -7.19 -13.41
CA ALA A 148 -5.85 -7.87 -14.27
C ALA A 148 -6.77 -6.86 -14.95
N TYR A 149 -7.03 -7.11 -16.22
CA TYR A 149 -7.97 -6.35 -17.04
C TYR A 149 -8.92 -7.33 -17.71
N LEU A 150 -10.20 -7.22 -17.39
CA LEU A 150 -11.25 -8.11 -17.87
C LEU A 150 -12.28 -7.27 -18.63
N ALA A 151 -12.20 -7.26 -19.95
CA ALA A 151 -13.19 -6.62 -20.77
C ALA A 151 -14.53 -7.37 -20.74
N ASP A 152 -15.63 -6.65 -20.64
CA ASP A 152 -16.97 -7.24 -20.79
C ASP A 152 -17.06 -7.85 -22.21
N ARG A 153 -17.64 -9.04 -22.31
CA ARG A 153 -17.95 -9.61 -23.62
C ARG A 153 -18.99 -8.73 -24.28
N GLU A 154 -18.70 -8.25 -25.48
CA GLU A 154 -19.71 -7.60 -26.30
C GLU A 154 -20.95 -8.49 -26.38
N GLN A 155 -22.05 -8.03 -25.81
CA GLN A 155 -23.35 -8.67 -26.06
C GLN A 155 -23.73 -8.35 -27.50
N ARG A 156 -23.53 -9.34 -28.36
CA ARG A 156 -24.15 -9.34 -29.71
C ARG A 156 -25.65 -9.55 -29.61
#